data_bb8deeb396bf171bb1483090b834fc55
#
_entry.id   bb8deeb396bf171bb1483090b834fc55
#
_cell.length_a   1.000
_cell.length_b   1.000
_cell.length_c   1.000
_cell.angle_alpha   90.00
_cell.angle_beta   90.00
_cell.angle_gamma   90.00
#
_symmetry.space_group_name_H-M   'P 1'
#
loop_
_entity.id
_entity.type
_entity.pdbx_description
1 polymer ?
#
loop_
_entity_poly.entity_id
_entity_poly.type
_entity_poly.pdbx_seq_one_letter_code
_entity_poly.pdbx_strand_id
1 'polypeptide(L)'
;MAALDVVKLIFLAAIWGCSFIFLRVIVPEVGPLMTALLRMSLASVALISFATLIGTQMQWRRNVKAYAAVGVFATVLPFSCFSYASQFLPAAYSALLNATSPLFGALFSVLWLAERLTLQKLVGLATGVFGVGVLVGAGALVLNMTTIVAAAACLLAAASYAVSSIIVKKTGHPQDGADGHIDPIAMATGSMALGAVILMPALPFILPKALPTLPAFGAVLGLSLLSSGVAQAMFIPMIVRIGPTRAMSVGFLIPLFGMLWAYLFLGEQVASSTLAGGAIVLLAMGLVLTARHPEAEDTLTVEA
;
A
#
# COMPACT_ATOMS: atom_id res chain seq x y z
N MET A 1 -6.59 6.06 -22.04
CA MET A 1 -5.23 6.17 -21.45
C MET A 1 -4.21 6.11 -22.59
N ALA A 2 -3.18 6.94 -22.55
CA ALA A 2 -2.07 6.83 -23.50
C ALA A 2 -1.29 5.53 -23.23
N ALA A 3 -0.68 4.95 -24.29
CA ALA A 3 0.14 3.74 -24.14
C ALA A 3 1.24 3.89 -23.07
N LEU A 4 1.85 5.07 -22.98
CA LEU A 4 2.86 5.42 -21.98
C LEU A 4 2.33 5.33 -20.55
N ASP A 5 1.05 5.62 -20.31
CA ASP A 5 0.44 5.53 -18.97
C ASP A 5 0.29 4.07 -18.54
N VAL A 6 -0.11 3.21 -19.48
CA VAL A 6 -0.20 1.76 -19.24
C VAL A 6 1.17 1.19 -18.90
N VAL A 7 2.20 1.55 -19.67
CA VAL A 7 3.59 1.12 -19.40
C VAL A 7 4.04 1.58 -18.01
N LYS A 8 3.76 2.83 -17.61
CA LYS A 8 4.09 3.34 -16.27
C LYS A 8 3.35 2.59 -15.17
N LEU A 9 2.07 2.24 -15.35
CA LEU A 9 1.31 1.44 -14.38
C LEU A 9 1.87 0.03 -14.23
N ILE A 10 2.21 -0.62 -15.35
CA ILE A 10 2.85 -1.95 -15.33
C ILE A 10 4.19 -1.88 -14.59
N PHE A 11 5.02 -0.88 -14.90
CA PHE A 11 6.31 -0.69 -14.24
C PHE A 11 6.17 -0.44 -12.74
N LEU A 12 5.21 0.40 -12.31
CA LEU A 12 4.88 0.62 -10.91
C LEU A 12 4.43 -0.66 -10.21
N ALA A 13 3.57 -1.45 -10.85
CA ALA A 13 3.13 -2.73 -10.31
C ALA A 13 4.29 -3.71 -10.14
N ALA A 14 5.19 -3.76 -11.12
CA ALA A 14 6.39 -4.58 -11.05
C ALA A 14 7.30 -4.16 -9.87
N ILE A 15 7.55 -2.86 -9.71
CA ILE A 15 8.33 -2.31 -8.60
C ILE A 15 7.68 -2.60 -7.25
N TRP A 16 6.38 -2.35 -7.11
CA TRP A 16 5.69 -2.60 -5.84
C TRP A 16 5.57 -4.10 -5.53
N GLY A 17 5.40 -4.94 -6.56
CA GLY A 17 5.47 -6.40 -6.42
C GLY A 17 6.81 -6.89 -5.86
N CYS A 18 7.93 -6.26 -6.27
CA CYS A 18 9.27 -6.55 -5.73
C CYS A 18 9.40 -6.25 -4.23
N SER A 19 8.58 -5.37 -3.66
CA SER A 19 8.66 -5.04 -2.23
C SER A 19 8.58 -6.29 -1.35
N PHE A 20 7.72 -7.24 -1.71
CA PHE A 20 7.51 -8.45 -0.92
C PHE A 20 8.71 -9.41 -0.96
N ILE A 21 9.45 -9.44 -2.09
CA ILE A 21 10.69 -10.21 -2.18
C ILE A 21 11.79 -9.56 -1.35
N PHE A 22 11.95 -8.24 -1.48
CA PHE A 22 12.94 -7.51 -0.70
C PHE A 22 12.74 -7.74 0.81
N LEU A 23 11.48 -7.73 1.29
CA LEU A 23 11.18 -8.06 2.69
C LEU A 23 11.66 -9.46 3.08
N ARG A 24 11.48 -10.46 2.21
CA ARG A 24 11.94 -11.85 2.46
C ARG A 24 13.45 -11.96 2.58
N VAL A 25 14.20 -11.11 1.88
CA VAL A 25 15.67 -11.07 1.92
C VAL A 25 16.17 -10.28 3.13
N ILE A 26 15.56 -9.13 3.43
CA ILE A 26 16.07 -8.18 4.44
C ILE A 26 15.71 -8.62 5.86
N VAL A 27 14.44 -8.98 6.09
CA VAL A 27 13.89 -9.17 7.45
C VAL A 27 14.61 -10.25 8.25
N PRO A 28 15.05 -11.39 7.68
CA PRO A 28 15.82 -12.39 8.44
C PRO A 28 17.14 -11.85 9.01
N GLU A 29 17.74 -10.84 8.37
CA GLU A 29 19.05 -10.31 8.77
C GLU A 29 18.94 -9.12 9.72
N VAL A 30 18.01 -8.19 9.44
CA VAL A 30 17.94 -6.94 10.20
C VAL A 30 16.69 -6.82 11.08
N GLY A 31 15.75 -7.74 10.95
CA GLY A 31 14.49 -7.74 11.69
C GLY A 31 13.41 -6.84 11.08
N PRO A 32 12.13 -7.06 11.47
CA PRO A 32 11.00 -6.41 10.81
C PRO A 32 10.92 -4.90 11.04
N LEU A 33 11.07 -4.44 12.29
CA LEU A 33 10.97 -3.00 12.61
C LEU A 33 12.16 -2.21 12.06
N MET A 34 13.37 -2.78 12.09
CA MET A 34 14.53 -2.14 11.49
C MET A 34 14.39 -2.04 9.98
N THR A 35 13.84 -3.05 9.32
CA THR A 35 13.50 -3.00 7.89
C THR A 35 12.54 -1.86 7.58
N ALA A 36 11.47 -1.71 8.37
CA ALA A 36 10.50 -0.62 8.21
C ALA A 36 11.16 0.75 8.43
N LEU A 37 12.00 0.89 9.46
CA LEU A 37 12.72 2.14 9.76
C LEU A 37 13.69 2.52 8.63
N LEU A 38 14.52 1.57 8.16
CA LEU A 38 15.45 1.81 7.04
C LEU A 38 14.70 2.21 5.77
N ARG A 39 13.61 1.50 5.46
CA ARG A 39 12.75 1.82 4.32
C ARG A 39 12.26 3.26 4.36
N MET A 40 11.69 3.69 5.49
CA MET A 40 11.17 5.05 5.64
C MET A 40 12.28 6.10 5.65
N SER A 41 13.39 5.85 6.35
CA SER A 41 14.50 6.81 6.48
C SER A 41 15.15 7.08 5.13
N LEU A 42 15.54 6.04 4.39
CA LEU A 42 16.18 6.21 3.08
C LEU A 42 15.22 6.78 2.03
N ALA A 43 13.95 6.34 2.03
CA ALA A 43 12.95 6.90 1.14
C ALA A 43 12.66 8.36 1.45
N SER A 44 12.63 8.77 2.74
CA SER A 44 12.43 10.17 3.11
C SER A 44 13.56 11.06 2.66
N VAL A 45 14.82 10.61 2.77
CA VAL A 45 15.99 11.36 2.24
C VAL A 45 15.84 11.57 0.73
N ALA A 46 15.51 10.51 -0.02
CA ALA A 46 15.32 10.61 -1.47
C ALA A 46 14.15 11.55 -1.84
N LEU A 47 13.01 11.43 -1.14
CA LEU A 47 11.84 12.26 -1.39
C LEU A 47 12.05 13.74 -0.99
N ILE A 48 12.73 14.01 0.13
CA ILE A 48 13.09 15.37 0.54
C ILE A 48 14.02 15.99 -0.52
N SER A 49 15.04 15.25 -0.98
CA SER A 49 15.93 15.71 -2.04
C SER A 49 15.15 16.02 -3.32
N PHE A 50 14.24 15.14 -3.73
CA PHE A 50 13.41 15.36 -4.90
C PHE A 50 12.47 16.55 -4.72
N ALA A 51 11.77 16.66 -3.60
CA ALA A 51 10.86 17.78 -3.30
C ALA A 51 11.58 19.13 -3.29
N THR A 52 12.81 19.18 -2.75
CA THR A 52 13.62 20.40 -2.77
C THR A 52 14.07 20.78 -4.18
N LEU A 53 14.46 19.80 -5.00
CA LEU A 53 14.86 20.03 -6.39
C LEU A 53 13.74 20.60 -7.26
N ILE A 54 12.48 20.18 -7.04
CA ILE A 54 11.32 20.69 -7.79
C ILE A 54 10.65 21.89 -7.13
N GLY A 55 11.17 22.38 -6.00
CA GLY A 55 10.68 23.59 -5.32
C GLY A 55 9.39 23.38 -4.52
N THR A 56 9.04 22.14 -4.14
CA THR A 56 7.84 21.85 -3.34
C THR A 56 7.94 22.48 -1.95
N GLN A 57 6.92 23.25 -1.57
CA GLN A 57 6.84 23.87 -0.25
C GLN A 57 6.25 22.90 0.77
N MET A 58 7.06 22.43 1.70
CA MET A 58 6.65 21.41 2.68
C MET A 58 5.69 21.95 3.76
N GLN A 59 5.77 23.24 4.09
CA GLN A 59 4.95 23.89 5.15
C GLN A 59 4.85 23.04 6.45
N TRP A 60 5.98 22.55 6.95
CA TRP A 60 6.07 21.59 8.06
C TRP A 60 5.23 21.97 9.27
N ARG A 61 5.31 23.25 9.72
CA ARG A 61 4.59 23.72 10.90
C ARG A 61 3.07 23.63 10.75
N ARG A 62 2.57 23.86 9.54
CA ARG A 62 1.15 23.82 9.23
C ARG A 62 0.65 22.37 9.10
N ASN A 63 1.40 21.53 8.44
CA ASN A 63 0.95 20.23 7.97
C ASN A 63 1.41 19.05 8.83
N VAL A 64 2.15 19.29 9.94
CA VAL A 64 2.76 18.23 10.77
C VAL A 64 1.76 17.19 11.25
N LYS A 65 0.54 17.59 11.64
CA LYS A 65 -0.51 16.66 12.11
C LYS A 65 -0.99 15.74 11.00
N ALA A 66 -1.20 16.28 9.79
CA ALA A 66 -1.59 15.50 8.62
C ALA A 66 -0.46 14.55 8.21
N TYR A 67 0.77 15.03 8.13
CA TYR A 67 1.96 14.21 7.84
C TYR A 67 2.14 13.08 8.85
N ALA A 68 1.99 13.37 10.16
CA ALA A 68 2.11 12.35 11.20
C ALA A 68 0.98 11.30 11.11
N ALA A 69 -0.26 11.73 10.92
CA ALA A 69 -1.40 10.82 10.80
C ALA A 69 -1.24 9.92 9.57
N VAL A 70 -0.96 10.49 8.39
CA VAL A 70 -0.70 9.71 7.18
C VAL A 70 0.57 8.88 7.34
N GLY A 71 1.61 9.40 8.00
CA GLY A 71 2.83 8.66 8.32
C GLY A 71 2.57 7.40 9.14
N VAL A 72 1.72 7.47 10.16
CA VAL A 72 1.33 6.28 10.94
C VAL A 72 0.58 5.27 10.08
N PHE A 73 -0.49 5.69 9.40
CA PHE A 73 -1.40 4.79 8.70
C PHE A 73 -0.94 4.38 7.30
N ALA A 74 -0.11 5.16 6.62
CA ALA A 74 0.42 4.81 5.30
C ALA A 74 1.83 4.22 5.33
N THR A 75 2.60 4.39 6.43
CA THR A 75 3.98 3.93 6.46
C THR A 75 4.31 3.10 7.70
N VAL A 76 4.24 3.65 8.92
CA VAL A 76 4.68 2.94 10.14
C VAL A 76 3.96 1.62 10.34
N LEU A 77 2.62 1.66 10.41
CA LEU A 77 1.81 0.44 10.62
C LEU A 77 1.94 -0.55 9.45
N PRO A 78 1.68 -0.16 8.17
CA PRO A 78 1.73 -1.13 7.09
C PRO A 78 3.12 -1.71 6.88
N PHE A 79 4.18 -0.90 6.92
CA PHE A 79 5.53 -1.40 6.69
C PHE A 79 6.00 -2.32 7.81
N SER A 80 5.68 -2.00 9.06
CA SER A 80 5.96 -2.89 10.20
C SER A 80 5.18 -4.20 10.10
N CYS A 81 3.90 -4.14 9.77
CA CYS A 81 3.03 -5.32 9.64
C CYS A 81 3.49 -6.24 8.50
N PHE A 82 3.76 -5.69 7.29
CA PHE A 82 4.26 -6.51 6.18
C PHE A 82 5.66 -7.06 6.45
N SER A 83 6.54 -6.28 7.09
CA SER A 83 7.86 -6.78 7.50
C SER A 83 7.73 -7.90 8.51
N TYR A 84 6.83 -7.79 9.49
CA TYR A 84 6.56 -8.86 10.43
C TYR A 84 6.02 -10.11 9.72
N ALA A 85 5.01 -9.95 8.87
CA ALA A 85 4.37 -11.04 8.15
C ALA A 85 5.33 -11.79 7.22
N SER A 86 6.31 -11.10 6.63
CA SER A 86 7.28 -11.70 5.73
C SER A 86 8.18 -12.77 6.36
N GLN A 87 8.23 -12.85 7.70
CA GLN A 87 8.93 -13.91 8.41
C GLN A 87 8.19 -15.25 8.33
N PHE A 88 6.88 -15.22 8.17
CA PHE A 88 5.98 -16.37 8.34
C PHE A 88 5.16 -16.71 7.09
N LEU A 89 4.96 -15.70 6.21
CA LEU A 89 4.18 -15.85 4.98
C LEU A 89 5.09 -15.76 3.75
N PRO A 90 4.81 -16.57 2.71
CA PRO A 90 5.39 -16.37 1.39
C PRO A 90 5.08 -14.98 0.83
N ALA A 91 5.96 -14.46 -0.04
CA ALA A 91 5.80 -13.14 -0.65
C ALA A 91 4.49 -13.02 -1.43
N ALA A 92 4.10 -14.08 -2.15
CA ALA A 92 2.84 -14.15 -2.89
C ALA A 92 1.61 -13.93 -2.00
N TYR A 93 1.57 -14.52 -0.80
CA TYR A 93 0.46 -14.36 0.15
C TYR A 93 0.35 -12.92 0.65
N SER A 94 1.47 -12.31 1.04
CA SER A 94 1.51 -10.92 1.49
C SER A 94 1.03 -9.96 0.39
N ALA A 95 1.43 -10.19 -0.86
CA ALA A 95 0.99 -9.40 -2.01
C ALA A 95 -0.53 -9.53 -2.26
N LEU A 96 -1.08 -10.75 -2.15
CA LEU A 96 -2.52 -11.00 -2.32
C LEU A 96 -3.35 -10.40 -1.19
N LEU A 97 -2.89 -10.53 0.07
CA LEU A 97 -3.56 -9.90 1.22
C LEU A 97 -3.52 -8.38 1.14
N ASN A 98 -2.44 -7.78 0.61
CA ASN A 98 -2.38 -6.35 0.34
C ASN A 98 -3.44 -5.89 -0.67
N ALA A 99 -3.81 -6.73 -1.64
CA ALA A 99 -4.87 -6.42 -2.62
C ALA A 99 -6.27 -6.27 -2.00
N THR A 100 -6.45 -6.59 -0.72
CA THR A 100 -7.71 -6.32 0.01
C THR A 100 -7.87 -4.85 0.43
N SER A 101 -6.84 -4.00 0.29
CA SER A 101 -6.90 -2.58 0.68
C SER A 101 -8.11 -1.82 0.10
N PRO A 102 -8.51 -1.97 -1.17
CA PRO A 102 -9.71 -1.34 -1.69
C PRO A 102 -11.01 -1.81 -1.04
N LEU A 103 -11.05 -3.07 -0.55
CA LEU A 103 -12.22 -3.60 0.18
C LEU A 103 -12.40 -2.85 1.51
N PHE A 104 -11.31 -2.65 2.26
CA PHE A 104 -11.33 -1.81 3.46
C PHE A 104 -11.65 -0.35 3.13
N GLY A 105 -11.14 0.17 2.00
CA GLY A 105 -11.47 1.51 1.51
C GLY A 105 -12.96 1.69 1.32
N ALA A 106 -13.62 0.76 0.64
CA ALA A 106 -15.08 0.79 0.46
C ALA A 106 -15.83 0.67 1.78
N LEU A 107 -15.42 -0.23 2.66
CA LEU A 107 -16.03 -0.40 3.99
C LEU A 107 -15.94 0.88 4.81
N PHE A 108 -14.76 1.50 4.89
CA PHE A 108 -14.56 2.71 5.69
C PHE A 108 -15.18 3.95 5.04
N SER A 109 -15.32 4.01 3.70
CA SER A 109 -16.08 5.05 3.04
C SER A 109 -17.56 5.03 3.44
N VAL A 110 -18.15 3.85 3.55
CA VAL A 110 -19.52 3.70 4.05
C VAL A 110 -19.64 4.14 5.51
N LEU A 111 -18.70 3.69 6.37
CA LEU A 111 -18.75 3.95 7.81
C LEU A 111 -18.43 5.39 8.20
N TRP A 112 -17.48 6.05 7.51
CA TRP A 112 -16.94 7.35 7.92
C TRP A 112 -17.30 8.52 6.99
N LEU A 113 -17.63 8.22 5.74
CA LEU A 113 -18.00 9.22 4.75
C LEU A 113 -19.50 9.16 4.41
N ALA A 114 -20.25 8.27 5.09
CA ALA A 114 -21.69 8.02 4.86
C ALA A 114 -22.02 7.72 3.38
N GLU A 115 -21.07 7.16 2.62
CA GLU A 115 -21.32 6.73 1.25
C GLU A 115 -22.35 5.61 1.23
N ARG A 116 -23.27 5.61 0.25
CA ARG A 116 -24.28 4.55 0.12
C ARG A 116 -23.64 3.22 -0.23
N LEU A 117 -24.02 2.17 0.48
CA LEU A 117 -23.60 0.81 0.20
C LEU A 117 -24.44 0.26 -0.95
N THR A 118 -23.87 0.20 -2.15
CA THR A 118 -24.54 -0.44 -3.29
C THR A 118 -24.50 -1.96 -3.15
N LEU A 119 -25.47 -2.66 -3.77
CA LEU A 119 -25.47 -4.13 -3.80
C LEU A 119 -24.15 -4.69 -4.39
N GLN A 120 -23.60 -4.04 -5.40
CA GLN A 120 -22.32 -4.42 -6.00
C GLN A 120 -21.15 -4.30 -5.01
N LYS A 121 -21.09 -3.23 -4.20
CA LYS A 121 -20.09 -3.09 -3.13
C LYS A 121 -20.28 -4.19 -2.06
N LEU A 122 -21.51 -4.48 -1.67
CA LEU A 122 -21.81 -5.52 -0.68
C LEU A 122 -21.37 -6.91 -1.15
N VAL A 123 -21.73 -7.28 -2.40
CA VAL A 123 -21.31 -8.54 -3.02
C VAL A 123 -19.78 -8.60 -3.12
N GLY A 124 -19.14 -7.50 -3.54
CA GLY A 124 -17.69 -7.41 -3.61
C GLY A 124 -17.01 -7.62 -2.24
N LEU A 125 -17.53 -6.99 -1.18
CA LEU A 125 -17.02 -7.18 0.18
C LEU A 125 -17.18 -8.64 0.67
N ALA A 126 -18.36 -9.24 0.47
CA ALA A 126 -18.62 -10.64 0.84
C ALA A 126 -17.69 -11.60 0.07
N THR A 127 -17.54 -11.39 -1.24
CA THR A 127 -16.62 -12.16 -2.10
C THR A 127 -15.17 -12.00 -1.62
N GLY A 128 -14.78 -10.79 -1.20
CA GLY A 128 -13.44 -10.52 -0.68
C GLY A 128 -13.14 -11.28 0.61
N VAL A 129 -14.07 -11.28 1.55
CA VAL A 129 -13.94 -12.05 2.81
C VAL A 129 -13.82 -13.55 2.49
N PHE A 130 -14.66 -14.08 1.61
CA PHE A 130 -14.58 -15.48 1.17
C PHE A 130 -13.25 -15.79 0.50
N GLY A 131 -12.76 -14.93 -0.40
CA GLY A 131 -11.47 -15.08 -1.08
C GLY A 131 -10.27 -15.09 -0.11
N VAL A 132 -10.27 -14.23 0.92
CA VAL A 132 -9.27 -14.26 1.99
C VAL A 132 -9.37 -15.57 2.77
N GLY A 133 -10.58 -16.03 3.09
CA GLY A 133 -10.78 -17.32 3.75
C GLY A 133 -10.20 -18.50 2.95
N VAL A 134 -10.43 -18.55 1.65
CA VAL A 134 -9.85 -19.56 0.74
C VAL A 134 -8.33 -19.42 0.68
N LEU A 135 -7.81 -18.20 0.53
CA LEU A 135 -6.38 -17.94 0.46
C LEU A 135 -5.63 -18.43 1.71
N VAL A 136 -6.16 -18.11 2.88
CA VAL A 136 -5.52 -18.46 4.17
C VAL A 136 -5.84 -19.88 4.60
N GLY A 137 -7.08 -20.32 4.44
CA GLY A 137 -7.58 -21.59 4.98
C GLY A 137 -7.33 -22.81 4.08
N ALA A 138 -7.45 -22.66 2.75
CA ALA A 138 -7.27 -23.76 1.81
C ALA A 138 -5.88 -23.75 1.12
N GLY A 139 -5.01 -22.81 1.53
CA GLY A 139 -3.69 -22.66 0.96
C GLY A 139 -2.69 -23.72 1.44
N ALA A 140 -1.49 -23.71 0.86
CA ALA A 140 -0.37 -24.59 1.26
C ALA A 140 0.24 -24.21 2.62
N LEU A 141 -0.35 -23.21 3.32
CA LEU A 141 0.10 -22.80 4.64
C LEU A 141 -0.40 -23.74 5.72
N VAL A 142 0.51 -24.15 6.59
CA VAL A 142 0.10 -24.81 7.84
C VAL A 142 -0.59 -23.77 8.71
N LEU A 143 -1.88 -23.97 8.96
CA LEU A 143 -2.66 -23.08 9.83
C LEU A 143 -2.22 -23.29 11.28
N ASN A 144 -1.44 -22.35 11.77
CA ASN A 144 -1.08 -22.24 13.17
C ASN A 144 -1.28 -20.78 13.63
N MET A 145 -1.18 -20.52 14.91
CA MET A 145 -1.37 -19.18 15.45
C MET A 145 -0.45 -18.15 14.81
N THR A 146 0.79 -18.52 14.50
CA THR A 146 1.78 -17.61 13.89
C THR A 146 1.38 -17.17 12.48
N THR A 147 0.92 -18.11 11.64
CA THR A 147 0.47 -17.78 10.26
C THR A 147 -0.83 -16.98 10.26
N ILE A 148 -1.74 -17.26 11.22
CA ILE A 148 -2.97 -16.48 11.38
C ILE A 148 -2.65 -15.04 11.80
N VAL A 149 -1.76 -14.85 12.78
CA VAL A 149 -1.33 -13.51 13.23
C VAL A 149 -0.61 -12.76 12.10
N ALA A 150 0.22 -13.45 11.31
CA ALA A 150 0.89 -12.84 10.16
C ALA A 150 -0.10 -12.41 9.06
N ALA A 151 -1.12 -13.22 8.77
CA ALA A 151 -2.20 -12.85 7.84
C ALA A 151 -3.02 -11.67 8.38
N ALA A 152 -3.36 -11.68 9.67
CA ALA A 152 -4.05 -10.57 10.33
C ALA A 152 -3.21 -9.28 10.28
N ALA A 153 -1.89 -9.35 10.44
CA ALA A 153 -1.00 -8.21 10.28
C ALA A 153 -1.06 -7.64 8.85
N CYS A 154 -1.09 -8.48 7.81
CA CYS A 154 -1.27 -8.02 6.43
C CYS A 154 -2.63 -7.34 6.22
N LEU A 155 -3.71 -7.88 6.78
CA LEU A 155 -5.04 -7.27 6.70
C LEU A 155 -5.10 -5.94 7.47
N LEU A 156 -4.43 -5.85 8.64
CA LEU A 156 -4.28 -4.59 9.38
C LEU A 156 -3.51 -3.55 8.55
N ALA A 157 -2.46 -3.95 7.86
CA ALA A 157 -1.73 -3.08 6.93
C ALA A 157 -2.63 -2.57 5.81
N ALA A 158 -3.41 -3.46 5.18
CA ALA A 158 -4.37 -3.12 4.13
C ALA A 158 -5.47 -2.15 4.63
N ALA A 159 -6.00 -2.39 5.83
CA ALA A 159 -6.95 -1.49 6.50
C ALA A 159 -6.31 -0.13 6.82
N SER A 160 -5.06 -0.11 7.27
CA SER A 160 -4.32 1.13 7.55
C SER A 160 -4.16 2.00 6.31
N TYR A 161 -3.86 1.41 5.15
CA TYR A 161 -3.84 2.16 3.87
C TYR A 161 -5.19 2.79 3.54
N ALA A 162 -6.28 2.08 3.81
CA ALA A 162 -7.63 2.63 3.61
C ALA A 162 -7.90 3.83 4.54
N VAL A 163 -7.52 3.74 5.82
CA VAL A 163 -7.60 4.87 6.76
C VAL A 163 -6.79 6.07 6.27
N SER A 164 -5.54 5.84 5.85
CA SER A 164 -4.68 6.92 5.34
C SER A 164 -5.30 7.62 4.13
N SER A 165 -5.91 6.85 3.22
CA SER A 165 -6.58 7.40 2.03
C SER A 165 -7.75 8.32 2.39
N ILE A 166 -8.51 7.98 3.44
CA ILE A 166 -9.58 8.84 3.94
C ILE A 166 -9.02 10.11 4.58
N ILE A 167 -7.93 10.01 5.35
CA ILE A 167 -7.26 11.18 5.94
C ILE A 167 -6.79 12.12 4.82
N VAL A 168 -6.12 11.58 3.79
CA VAL A 168 -5.66 12.36 2.64
C VAL A 168 -6.85 13.03 1.92
N LYS A 169 -7.95 12.30 1.71
CA LYS A 169 -9.17 12.86 1.09
C LYS A 169 -9.73 14.03 1.91
N LYS A 170 -9.77 13.91 3.24
CA LYS A 170 -10.28 14.97 4.13
C LYS A 170 -9.35 16.18 4.20
N THR A 171 -8.03 15.99 4.13
CA THR A 171 -7.05 17.09 4.19
C THR A 171 -6.79 17.74 2.83
N GLY A 172 -7.22 17.12 1.73
CA GLY A 172 -7.06 17.60 0.36
C GLY A 172 -8.28 18.39 -0.17
N HIS A 173 -9.42 18.45 0.55
CA HIS A 173 -10.54 19.25 0.13
C HIS A 173 -10.44 20.69 0.67
N PRO A 174 -10.57 21.71 -0.21
CA PRO A 174 -10.67 23.10 0.22
C PRO A 174 -12.04 23.33 0.87
N GLN A 175 -12.14 23.13 2.18
CA GLN A 175 -13.38 23.47 2.90
C GLN A 175 -13.48 24.96 3.28
N ASP A 176 -12.38 25.73 3.25
CA ASP A 176 -12.41 27.17 3.52
C ASP A 176 -11.30 27.88 2.72
N GLY A 177 -11.64 28.46 1.60
CA GLY A 177 -10.85 29.45 0.86
C GLY A 177 -9.43 29.00 0.48
N ALA A 178 -9.12 29.12 -0.76
CA ALA A 178 -7.87 28.99 -1.56
C ALA A 178 -6.54 28.45 -0.96
N ASP A 179 -6.34 28.38 0.35
CA ASP A 179 -5.03 28.10 0.99
C ASP A 179 -4.90 26.74 1.70
N GLY A 180 -5.91 25.86 1.62
CA GLY A 180 -5.98 24.63 2.45
C GLY A 180 -5.34 23.37 1.85
N HIS A 181 -5.00 23.34 0.58
CA HIS A 181 -4.56 22.13 -0.12
C HIS A 181 -3.10 21.80 0.17
N ILE A 182 -2.85 20.58 0.69
CA ILE A 182 -1.49 20.08 0.85
C ILE A 182 -1.03 19.49 -0.49
N ASP A 183 0.11 19.96 -0.99
CA ASP A 183 0.73 19.39 -2.20
C ASP A 183 0.94 17.87 -2.02
N PRO A 184 0.55 17.02 -3.01
CA PRO A 184 0.68 15.57 -2.90
C PRO A 184 2.12 15.08 -2.67
N ILE A 185 3.12 15.74 -3.27
CA ILE A 185 4.54 15.40 -3.05
C ILE A 185 4.96 15.79 -1.65
N ALA A 186 4.49 16.95 -1.14
CA ALA A 186 4.70 17.35 0.24
C ALA A 186 4.06 16.34 1.22
N MET A 187 2.85 15.86 0.93
CA MET A 187 2.18 14.84 1.75
C MET A 187 2.97 13.53 1.77
N ALA A 188 3.40 13.02 0.62
CA ALA A 188 4.20 11.79 0.54
C ALA A 188 5.54 11.93 1.26
N THR A 189 6.25 13.04 1.04
CA THR A 189 7.54 13.34 1.66
C THR A 189 7.39 13.49 3.17
N GLY A 190 6.44 14.31 3.60
CA GLY A 190 6.21 14.61 5.03
C GLY A 190 5.74 13.38 5.80
N SER A 191 4.85 12.57 5.24
CA SER A 191 4.38 11.34 5.87
C SER A 191 5.49 10.29 6.00
N MET A 192 6.34 10.13 4.99
CA MET A 192 7.48 9.22 5.06
C MET A 192 8.51 9.67 6.10
N ALA A 193 8.84 10.97 6.13
CA ALA A 193 9.80 11.53 7.07
C ALA A 193 9.29 11.44 8.53
N LEU A 194 8.03 11.83 8.79
CA LEU A 194 7.48 11.72 10.14
C LEU A 194 7.24 10.26 10.55
N GLY A 195 6.92 9.36 9.62
CA GLY A 195 6.89 7.93 9.88
C GLY A 195 8.24 7.41 10.39
N ALA A 196 9.34 7.80 9.76
CA ALA A 196 10.69 7.47 10.21
C ALA A 196 10.98 8.04 11.61
N VAL A 197 10.64 9.32 11.86
CA VAL A 197 10.82 9.97 13.15
C VAL A 197 9.99 9.28 14.25
N ILE A 198 8.75 8.91 13.97
CA ILE A 198 7.88 8.21 14.93
C ILE A 198 8.44 6.83 15.32
N LEU A 199 9.06 6.12 14.38
CA LEU A 199 9.65 4.80 14.66
C LEU A 199 11.08 4.90 15.24
N MET A 200 11.76 6.05 15.11
CA MET A 200 13.14 6.26 15.57
C MET A 200 13.37 5.90 17.05
N PRO A 201 12.44 6.17 18.01
CA PRO A 201 12.63 5.79 19.41
C PRO A 201 12.80 4.29 19.63
N ALA A 202 12.34 3.44 18.70
CA ALA A 202 12.54 2.00 18.76
C ALA A 202 13.97 1.57 18.41
N LEU A 203 14.75 2.44 17.75
CA LEU A 203 16.09 2.13 17.22
C LEU A 203 17.01 1.41 18.22
N PRO A 204 17.15 1.83 19.49
CA PRO A 204 18.06 1.16 20.43
C PRO A 204 17.69 -0.31 20.70
N PHE A 205 16.41 -0.69 20.51
CA PHE A 205 15.89 -2.02 20.79
C PHE A 205 15.85 -2.94 19.56
N ILE A 206 16.04 -2.39 18.35
CA ILE A 206 15.87 -3.09 17.08
C ILE A 206 17.15 -3.18 16.25
N LEU A 207 18.28 -2.74 16.79
CA LEU A 207 19.57 -2.79 16.11
C LEU A 207 19.91 -4.24 15.72
N PRO A 208 20.31 -4.50 14.48
CA PRO A 208 20.73 -5.83 14.06
C PRO A 208 22.03 -6.23 14.78
N LYS A 209 22.16 -7.52 15.08
CA LYS A 209 23.35 -8.06 15.80
C LYS A 209 24.60 -8.08 14.94
N ALA A 210 24.45 -8.06 13.63
CA ALA A 210 25.53 -8.07 12.65
C ALA A 210 25.20 -7.13 11.49
N LEU A 211 26.22 -6.73 10.74
CA LEU A 211 26.01 -5.99 9.49
C LEU A 211 25.29 -6.88 8.46
N PRO A 212 24.30 -6.34 7.73
CA PRO A 212 23.62 -7.10 6.71
C PRO A 212 24.58 -7.51 5.59
N THR A 213 24.30 -8.65 4.98
CA THR A 213 25.02 -9.11 3.80
C THR A 213 24.83 -8.17 2.60
N LEU A 214 25.70 -8.26 1.61
CA LEU A 214 25.59 -7.45 0.39
C LEU A 214 24.24 -7.60 -0.34
N PRO A 215 23.67 -8.82 -0.48
CA PRO A 215 22.33 -8.98 -1.02
C PRO A 215 21.24 -8.28 -0.18
N ALA A 216 21.28 -8.39 1.15
CA ALA A 216 20.34 -7.71 2.02
C ALA A 216 20.48 -6.18 1.94
N PHE A 217 21.70 -5.66 1.89
CA PHE A 217 21.95 -4.24 1.69
C PHE A 217 21.40 -3.74 0.35
N GLY A 218 21.63 -4.48 -0.75
CA GLY A 218 21.05 -4.17 -2.06
C GLY A 218 19.52 -4.19 -2.04
N ALA A 219 18.93 -5.15 -1.32
CA ALA A 219 17.48 -5.24 -1.14
C ALA A 219 16.92 -4.05 -0.34
N VAL A 220 17.63 -3.57 0.71
CA VAL A 220 17.27 -2.35 1.46
C VAL A 220 17.22 -1.15 0.53
N LEU A 221 18.23 -0.96 -0.31
CA LEU A 221 18.25 0.14 -1.29
C LEU A 221 17.10 0.00 -2.30
N GLY A 222 16.88 -1.18 -2.85
CA GLY A 222 15.77 -1.47 -3.77
C GLY A 222 14.41 -1.18 -3.14
N LEU A 223 14.18 -1.66 -1.92
CA LEU A 223 12.93 -1.43 -1.19
C LEU A 223 12.70 0.06 -0.88
N SER A 224 13.74 0.75 -0.42
CA SER A 224 13.62 2.14 0.03
C SER A 224 13.58 3.11 -1.13
N LEU A 225 14.54 3.04 -2.05
CA LEU A 225 14.69 4.02 -3.12
C LEU A 225 13.75 3.71 -4.28
N LEU A 226 13.69 2.45 -4.72
CA LEU A 226 12.89 2.06 -5.88
C LEU A 226 11.40 1.94 -5.50
N SER A 227 11.07 1.08 -4.53
CA SER A 227 9.67 0.77 -4.19
C SER A 227 8.98 1.86 -3.36
N SER A 228 9.71 2.75 -2.73
CA SER A 228 9.12 3.86 -1.97
C SER A 228 9.44 5.22 -2.59
N GLY A 229 10.71 5.56 -2.87
CA GLY A 229 11.09 6.85 -3.45
C GLY A 229 10.59 7.02 -4.89
N VAL A 230 11.18 6.27 -5.82
CA VAL A 230 10.86 6.37 -7.26
C VAL A 230 9.39 6.06 -7.54
N ALA A 231 8.86 5.00 -6.93
CA ALA A 231 7.46 4.60 -7.16
C ALA A 231 6.48 5.70 -6.73
N GLN A 232 6.69 6.36 -5.60
CA GLN A 232 5.85 7.49 -5.16
C GLN A 232 5.99 8.70 -6.08
N ALA A 233 7.22 9.05 -6.47
CA ALA A 233 7.47 10.14 -7.40
C ALA A 233 6.82 9.92 -8.78
N MET A 234 6.66 8.66 -9.22
CA MET A 234 5.95 8.32 -10.45
C MET A 234 4.42 8.27 -10.27
N PHE A 235 3.95 7.71 -9.16
CA PHE A 235 2.52 7.43 -8.95
C PHE A 235 1.70 8.70 -8.71
N ILE A 236 2.25 9.65 -7.96
CA ILE A 236 1.54 10.88 -7.62
C ILE A 236 1.19 11.72 -8.87
N PRO A 237 2.13 12.04 -9.79
CA PRO A 237 1.80 12.72 -11.04
C PRO A 237 0.81 11.94 -11.90
N MET A 238 0.83 10.59 -11.82
CA MET A 238 -0.15 9.77 -12.54
C MET A 238 -1.56 9.95 -12.01
N ILE A 239 -1.76 10.01 -10.68
CA ILE A 239 -3.07 10.30 -10.08
C ILE A 239 -3.64 11.62 -10.64
N VAL A 240 -2.80 12.66 -10.71
CA VAL A 240 -3.22 13.97 -11.24
C VAL A 240 -3.55 13.87 -12.74
N ARG A 241 -2.76 13.14 -13.53
CA ARG A 241 -2.89 13.09 -14.98
C ARG A 241 -4.03 12.21 -15.49
N ILE A 242 -4.19 11.01 -14.94
CA ILE A 242 -5.17 10.01 -15.43
C ILE A 242 -6.36 9.81 -14.49
N GLY A 243 -6.34 10.47 -13.35
CA GLY A 243 -7.34 10.36 -12.30
C GLY A 243 -7.08 9.23 -11.32
N PRO A 244 -7.59 9.34 -10.08
CA PRO A 244 -7.31 8.38 -8.99
C PRO A 244 -7.79 6.97 -9.33
N THR A 245 -9.01 6.79 -9.85
CA THR A 245 -9.56 5.46 -10.15
C THR A 245 -8.70 4.69 -11.15
N ARG A 246 -8.22 5.37 -12.22
CA ARG A 246 -7.36 4.73 -13.22
C ARG A 246 -5.97 4.46 -12.67
N ALA A 247 -5.40 5.36 -11.87
CA ALA A 247 -4.09 5.16 -11.24
C ALA A 247 -4.14 3.98 -10.25
N MET A 248 -5.22 3.83 -9.47
CA MET A 248 -5.38 2.75 -8.50
C MET A 248 -5.54 1.37 -9.15
N SER A 249 -5.78 1.27 -10.47
CA SER A 249 -5.80 -0.01 -11.17
C SER A 249 -4.45 -0.76 -11.11
N VAL A 250 -3.37 -0.09 -10.78
CA VAL A 250 -2.08 -0.72 -10.45
C VAL A 250 -2.22 -1.79 -9.37
N GLY A 251 -3.15 -1.61 -8.43
CA GLY A 251 -3.43 -2.57 -7.34
C GLY A 251 -3.81 -3.97 -7.82
N PHE A 252 -4.40 -4.10 -9.02
CA PHE A 252 -4.69 -5.41 -9.63
C PHE A 252 -3.44 -6.15 -10.11
N LEU A 253 -2.43 -5.40 -10.54
CA LEU A 253 -1.21 -5.96 -11.13
C LEU A 253 -0.16 -6.29 -10.05
N ILE A 254 -0.17 -5.59 -8.92
CA ILE A 254 0.81 -5.80 -7.83
C ILE A 254 0.89 -7.26 -7.38
N PRO A 255 -0.23 -7.97 -7.08
CA PRO A 255 -0.18 -9.37 -6.69
C PRO A 255 0.36 -10.29 -7.78
N LEU A 256 0.04 -10.00 -9.05
CA LEU A 256 0.53 -10.79 -10.19
C LEU A 256 2.06 -10.70 -10.29
N PHE A 257 2.62 -9.50 -10.20
CA PHE A 257 4.07 -9.32 -10.16
C PHE A 257 4.68 -9.86 -8.86
N GLY A 258 4.01 -9.71 -7.71
CA GLY A 258 4.47 -10.29 -6.45
C GLY A 258 4.62 -11.81 -6.53
N MET A 259 3.65 -12.51 -7.11
CA MET A 259 3.71 -13.96 -7.36
C MET A 259 4.79 -14.32 -8.39
N LEU A 260 4.87 -13.56 -9.49
CA LEU A 260 5.88 -13.78 -10.54
C LEU A 260 7.30 -13.67 -9.99
N TRP A 261 7.57 -12.60 -9.25
CA TRP A 261 8.89 -12.37 -8.65
C TRP A 261 9.22 -13.39 -7.56
N ALA A 262 8.22 -13.76 -6.72
CA ALA A 262 8.39 -14.81 -5.71
C ALA A 262 8.78 -16.14 -6.34
N TYR A 263 8.15 -16.52 -7.45
CA TYR A 263 8.50 -17.70 -8.20
C TYR A 263 9.90 -17.61 -8.81
N LEU A 264 10.23 -16.51 -9.51
CA LEU A 264 11.48 -16.36 -10.25
C LEU A 264 12.72 -16.20 -9.34
N PHE A 265 12.61 -15.46 -8.24
CA PHE A 265 13.76 -15.09 -7.43
C PHE A 265 13.87 -15.86 -6.10
N LEU A 266 12.75 -16.32 -5.55
CA LEU A 266 12.74 -17.06 -4.29
C LEU A 266 12.43 -18.56 -4.48
N GLY A 267 12.08 -19.01 -5.70
CA GLY A 267 11.65 -20.38 -5.95
C GLY A 267 10.34 -20.75 -5.24
N GLU A 268 9.54 -19.75 -4.80
CA GLU A 268 8.28 -20.00 -4.14
C GLU A 268 7.27 -20.61 -5.14
N GLN A 269 6.80 -21.82 -4.87
CA GLN A 269 5.75 -22.43 -5.68
C GLN A 269 4.39 -21.88 -5.27
N VAL A 270 3.64 -21.35 -6.24
CA VAL A 270 2.31 -20.84 -6.01
C VAL A 270 1.31 -22.00 -6.12
N ALA A 271 0.76 -22.44 -5.00
CA ALA A 271 -0.23 -23.51 -4.98
C ALA A 271 -1.51 -23.11 -5.73
N SER A 272 -2.22 -24.09 -6.30
CA SER A 272 -3.50 -23.84 -7.01
C SER A 272 -4.55 -23.18 -6.12
N SER A 273 -4.58 -23.52 -4.83
CA SER A 273 -5.43 -22.86 -3.82
C SER A 273 -5.11 -21.39 -3.62
N THR A 274 -3.80 -21.01 -3.65
CA THR A 274 -3.35 -19.62 -3.59
C THR A 274 -3.80 -18.84 -4.83
N LEU A 275 -3.70 -19.45 -6.01
CA LEU A 275 -4.21 -18.86 -7.26
C LEU A 275 -5.72 -18.66 -7.22
N ALA A 276 -6.46 -19.67 -6.73
CA ALA A 276 -7.92 -19.60 -6.63
C ALA A 276 -8.36 -18.51 -5.65
N GLY A 277 -7.81 -18.48 -4.42
CA GLY A 277 -8.11 -17.46 -3.43
C GLY A 277 -7.72 -16.06 -3.91
N GLY A 278 -6.55 -15.93 -4.57
CA GLY A 278 -6.09 -14.68 -5.17
C GLY A 278 -7.02 -14.18 -6.28
N ALA A 279 -7.47 -15.06 -7.17
CA ALA A 279 -8.42 -14.72 -8.22
C ALA A 279 -9.74 -14.20 -7.65
N ILE A 280 -10.25 -14.84 -6.58
CA ILE A 280 -11.47 -14.40 -5.87
C ILE A 280 -11.27 -13.00 -5.25
N VAL A 281 -10.12 -12.74 -4.59
CA VAL A 281 -9.80 -11.41 -4.02
C VAL A 281 -9.72 -10.35 -5.12
N LEU A 282 -9.08 -10.65 -6.26
CA LEU A 282 -9.00 -9.72 -7.38
C LEU A 282 -10.37 -9.45 -8.02
N LEU A 283 -11.23 -10.45 -8.15
CA LEU A 283 -12.63 -10.28 -8.60
C LEU A 283 -13.40 -9.38 -7.62
N ALA A 284 -13.28 -9.62 -6.32
CA ALA A 284 -13.91 -8.81 -5.27
C ALA A 284 -13.48 -7.34 -5.36
N MET A 285 -12.16 -7.10 -5.52
CA MET A 285 -11.61 -5.77 -5.73
C MET A 285 -12.19 -5.10 -6.99
N GLY A 286 -12.30 -5.86 -8.10
CA GLY A 286 -12.91 -5.39 -9.34
C GLY A 286 -14.36 -4.96 -9.14
N LEU A 287 -15.17 -5.76 -8.46
CA LEU A 287 -16.55 -5.42 -8.13
C LEU A 287 -16.66 -4.14 -7.32
N VAL A 288 -15.82 -3.97 -6.30
CA VAL A 288 -15.84 -2.78 -5.44
C VAL A 288 -15.40 -1.54 -6.19
N LEU A 289 -14.31 -1.60 -6.97
CA LEU A 289 -13.75 -0.42 -7.67
C LEU A 289 -14.60 0.04 -8.86
N THR A 290 -15.37 -0.86 -9.47
CA THR A 290 -16.26 -0.55 -10.61
C THR A 290 -17.67 -0.20 -10.18
N ALA A 291 -18.01 -0.27 -8.89
CA ALA A 291 -19.33 0.07 -8.39
C ALA A 291 -19.64 1.55 -8.65
N ARG A 292 -20.76 1.82 -9.34
CA ARG A 292 -21.20 3.17 -9.66
C ARG A 292 -21.66 3.90 -8.38
N HIS A 293 -21.35 5.20 -8.28
CA HIS A 293 -21.95 6.07 -7.25
C HIS A 293 -23.37 6.45 -7.68
N PRO A 294 -24.38 6.26 -6.83
CA PRO A 294 -25.78 6.59 -7.16
C PRO A 294 -26.05 8.09 -7.47
N GLU A 295 -25.18 8.99 -6.99
CA GLU A 295 -25.34 10.44 -7.19
C GLU A 295 -25.11 10.94 -8.62
N ALA A 296 -24.58 10.09 -9.53
CA ALA A 296 -24.36 10.48 -10.93
C ALA A 296 -25.65 10.33 -11.79
N GLU A 297 -26.69 9.65 -11.31
CA GLU A 297 -27.93 9.46 -12.07
C GLU A 297 -28.99 10.55 -11.80
N ASP A 298 -28.99 11.14 -10.60
CA ASP A 298 -29.99 12.18 -10.24
C ASP A 298 -29.76 13.52 -10.96
N THR A 299 -28.52 13.79 -11.40
CA THR A 299 -28.23 15.05 -12.15
C THR A 299 -28.61 14.99 -13.62
N LEU A 300 -28.75 13.80 -14.21
CA LEU A 300 -29.15 13.66 -15.61
C LEU A 300 -30.68 13.59 -15.83
N THR A 301 -31.45 13.34 -14.77
CA THR A 301 -32.92 13.28 -14.83
C THR A 301 -33.62 14.59 -14.50
N VAL A 302 -32.88 15.61 -14.02
CA VAL A 302 -33.44 16.95 -13.70
C VAL A 302 -33.31 17.93 -14.89
N GLU A 303 -32.49 17.61 -15.91
CA GLU A 303 -32.31 18.42 -17.12
C GLU A 303 -33.07 17.89 -18.36
N ALA A 304 -33.92 16.89 -18.21
CA ALA A 304 -34.80 16.34 -19.26
C ALA A 304 -36.27 16.64 -18.91
#